data_843cf6eb0990229154f5cb0de0e8eed8
#
_entry.id   843cf6eb0990229154f5cb0de0e8eed8
#
_cell.length_a   1.000
_cell.length_b   1.000
_cell.length_c   1.000
_cell.angle_alpha   90.00
_cell.angle_beta   90.00
_cell.angle_gamma   90.00
#
_symmetry.space_group_name_H-M   'P 1'
#
loop_
_entity.id
_entity.type
_entity.pdbx_description
1 polymer ?
#
loop_
_entity_poly.entity_id
_entity_poly.type
_entity_poly.pdbx_seq_one_letter_code
_entity_poly.pdbx_strand_id
1 'polypeptide(L)'
;MQQTNNLHTILLYAQQEAQRLGSAEIMPDHMMLGILRLADGKAFELLMQAGLNPVELKRSIDERLMQSAPSQTTKMSRASERVLRLMIIEAKLYHAEECGSVHLLLALLRERVNYPAMFVEQQFGIDYECIERLFPKPQPLPQNGNQLDAEFAGEQPFSWDNMKENKKSKTDTPALDKYGKDLTAQARNGELDPVVGRQVEIERVIQILSRRKKNNPILIGEPGVGKSAIVEGLALRIESGEASTLQGRRIVSLDIASMVAGTTYRGQFEERIKTVINELHKHPEIILFVDEIHTIMGAGNAQGSLDAANILKPALARGEVQCVGATTISEYRKTIEKDGALERRFQKVQVQPTSAEETYTVLTRLSEVYGTFHKVQYTEEALRACVKLTDRYITDRFFPDKAIDAMDEAGAYKRQTTTEIDSTPLITESDIAFVVSRMSGVPVQRVAQAETQQLRQMAAVLQQRVIGQDKAINTIVKAIQRSRMGLRDPKKPIGTFFLLGPTGVGKTHLAQCLAEEMFGNRDAIIRFDMSEYIEKHTVSLLVGAPPGYVAHEDGGKLTEAVRRKPYSIVLFDEIEKAHPDIFNVLLQVMDEGRLTDRQGHIVDFKNTIIIMTSNVGTRQLSEFGGGIGFDA
;
A
#
# COMPACT_ATOMS: atom_id res chain seq x y z
N MET A 1 -2.19 -17.43 -15.05
CA MET A 1 -2.28 -18.16 -16.33
C MET A 1 -1.89 -17.22 -17.45
N GLN A 2 -1.00 -17.64 -18.36
CA GLN A 2 -0.63 -16.88 -19.55
C GLN A 2 -1.80 -16.90 -20.55
N GLN A 3 -1.90 -15.88 -21.41
CA GLN A 3 -2.93 -15.78 -22.43
C GLN A 3 -2.32 -16.21 -23.79
N THR A 4 -3.05 -17.01 -24.55
CA THR A 4 -2.62 -17.35 -25.92
C THR A 4 -2.70 -16.12 -26.84
N ASN A 5 -1.85 -16.05 -27.87
CA ASN A 5 -1.85 -14.94 -28.85
C ASN A 5 -3.25 -14.70 -29.45
N ASN A 6 -4.04 -15.76 -29.69
CA ASN A 6 -5.38 -15.65 -30.21
C ASN A 6 -6.36 -14.97 -29.26
N LEU A 7 -6.25 -15.19 -27.94
CA LEU A 7 -7.10 -14.54 -26.95
C LEU A 7 -6.85 -13.03 -26.89
N HIS A 8 -5.59 -12.64 -26.91
CA HIS A 8 -5.22 -11.22 -26.95
C HIS A 8 -5.79 -10.51 -28.19
N THR A 9 -5.72 -11.17 -29.36
CA THR A 9 -6.27 -10.64 -30.61
C THR A 9 -7.80 -10.51 -30.55
N ILE A 10 -8.50 -11.48 -29.95
CA ILE A 10 -9.96 -11.41 -29.76
C ILE A 10 -10.34 -10.21 -28.86
N LEU A 11 -9.63 -9.98 -27.77
CA LEU A 11 -9.91 -8.86 -26.89
C LEU A 11 -9.63 -7.51 -27.55
N LEU A 12 -8.60 -7.43 -28.40
CA LEU A 12 -8.32 -6.25 -29.21
C LEU A 12 -9.45 -6.00 -30.23
N TYR A 13 -9.94 -7.05 -30.89
CA TYR A 13 -11.07 -6.93 -31.80
C TYR A 13 -12.36 -6.55 -31.07
N ALA A 14 -12.60 -7.06 -29.86
CA ALA A 14 -13.72 -6.67 -29.03
C ALA A 14 -13.68 -5.17 -28.70
N GLN A 15 -12.51 -4.62 -28.41
CA GLN A 15 -12.32 -3.19 -28.20
C GLN A 15 -12.61 -2.37 -29.46
N GLN A 16 -12.12 -2.81 -30.61
CA GLN A 16 -12.38 -2.14 -31.89
C GLN A 16 -13.87 -2.18 -32.27
N GLU A 17 -14.57 -3.30 -32.03
CA GLU A 17 -16.00 -3.42 -32.28
C GLU A 17 -16.81 -2.52 -31.32
N ALA A 18 -16.40 -2.39 -30.05
CA ALA A 18 -17.02 -1.47 -29.12
C ALA A 18 -16.87 0.01 -29.58
N GLN A 19 -15.71 0.37 -30.10
CA GLN A 19 -15.47 1.70 -30.70
C GLN A 19 -16.32 1.92 -31.97
N ARG A 20 -16.41 0.90 -32.85
CA ARG A 20 -17.22 0.96 -34.09
C ARG A 20 -18.70 1.17 -33.78
N LEU A 21 -19.20 0.53 -32.73
CA LEU A 21 -20.62 0.57 -32.34
C LEU A 21 -20.94 1.76 -31.40
N GLY A 22 -19.96 2.59 -31.05
CA GLY A 22 -20.16 3.77 -30.21
C GLY A 22 -20.45 3.44 -28.74
N SER A 23 -20.12 2.24 -28.28
CA SER A 23 -20.40 1.81 -26.92
C SER A 23 -19.44 2.44 -25.91
N ALA A 24 -19.94 2.91 -24.77
CA ALA A 24 -19.12 3.50 -23.70
C ALA A 24 -18.27 2.47 -22.93
N GLU A 25 -18.64 1.19 -22.97
CA GLU A 25 -17.95 0.08 -22.31
C GLU A 25 -17.87 -1.15 -23.23
N ILE A 26 -16.84 -1.97 -23.03
CA ILE A 26 -16.72 -3.26 -23.71
C ILE A 26 -17.65 -4.26 -23.02
N MET A 27 -18.69 -4.73 -23.71
CA MET A 27 -19.67 -5.69 -23.23
C MET A 27 -19.38 -7.11 -23.73
N PRO A 28 -20.00 -8.17 -23.17
CA PRO A 28 -19.89 -9.56 -23.68
C PRO A 28 -20.23 -9.70 -25.17
N ASP A 29 -21.14 -8.86 -25.66
CA ASP A 29 -21.52 -8.73 -27.08
C ASP A 29 -20.30 -8.44 -27.98
N HIS A 30 -19.44 -7.52 -27.56
CA HIS A 30 -18.22 -7.15 -28.28
C HIS A 30 -17.18 -8.27 -28.23
N MET A 31 -17.12 -9.04 -27.11
CA MET A 31 -16.24 -10.21 -27.03
C MET A 31 -16.68 -11.31 -28.00
N MET A 32 -17.97 -11.54 -28.14
CA MET A 32 -18.52 -12.48 -29.15
C MET A 32 -18.20 -12.02 -30.57
N LEU A 33 -18.36 -10.72 -30.87
CA LEU A 33 -17.95 -10.15 -32.16
C LEU A 33 -16.44 -10.30 -32.40
N GLY A 34 -15.61 -10.20 -31.35
CA GLY A 34 -14.18 -10.46 -31.42
C GLY A 34 -13.84 -11.89 -31.81
N ILE A 35 -14.59 -12.89 -31.30
CA ILE A 35 -14.46 -14.31 -31.68
C ILE A 35 -14.84 -14.48 -33.14
N LEU A 36 -15.98 -13.89 -33.56
CA LEU A 36 -16.45 -14.01 -34.97
C LEU A 36 -15.48 -13.36 -35.96
N ARG A 37 -14.85 -12.24 -35.57
CA ARG A 37 -13.92 -11.50 -36.42
C ARG A 37 -12.57 -12.19 -36.59
N LEU A 38 -12.10 -12.93 -35.60
CA LEU A 38 -10.85 -13.66 -35.71
C LEU A 38 -10.94 -14.77 -36.75
N ALA A 39 -12.12 -15.40 -36.93
CA ALA A 39 -12.49 -16.41 -37.94
C ALA A 39 -11.52 -17.62 -38.14
N ASP A 40 -10.35 -17.57 -37.51
CA ASP A 40 -9.27 -18.58 -37.63
C ASP A 40 -8.92 -19.16 -36.25
N GLY A 41 -9.88 -19.20 -35.34
CA GLY A 41 -9.71 -19.68 -33.99
C GLY A 41 -10.57 -20.89 -33.66
N LYS A 42 -10.08 -21.76 -32.77
CA LYS A 42 -10.77 -22.98 -32.35
C LYS A 42 -12.19 -22.71 -31.80
N ALA A 43 -12.42 -21.55 -31.19
CA ALA A 43 -13.75 -21.11 -30.72
C ALA A 43 -14.71 -20.88 -31.90
N PHE A 44 -14.24 -20.27 -32.98
CA PHE A 44 -15.04 -20.03 -34.18
C PHE A 44 -15.36 -21.36 -34.89
N GLU A 45 -14.39 -22.26 -35.01
CA GLU A 45 -14.60 -23.59 -35.59
C GLU A 45 -15.69 -24.39 -34.85
N LEU A 46 -15.66 -24.37 -33.51
CA LEU A 46 -16.67 -25.02 -32.66
C LEU A 46 -18.07 -24.44 -32.87
N LEU A 47 -18.18 -23.10 -32.97
CA LEU A 47 -19.45 -22.45 -33.29
C LEU A 47 -19.98 -22.83 -34.66
N MET A 48 -19.11 -22.95 -35.67
CA MET A 48 -19.49 -23.37 -37.00
C MET A 48 -19.91 -24.86 -37.06
N GLN A 49 -19.20 -25.72 -36.31
CA GLN A 49 -19.56 -27.13 -36.17
C GLN A 49 -20.91 -27.32 -35.45
N ALA A 50 -21.23 -26.43 -34.53
CA ALA A 50 -22.51 -26.40 -33.82
C ALA A 50 -23.66 -25.84 -34.67
N GLY A 51 -23.39 -25.33 -35.90
CA GLY A 51 -24.41 -24.83 -36.83
C GLY A 51 -24.73 -23.34 -36.71
N LEU A 52 -23.83 -22.53 -36.12
CA LEU A 52 -24.03 -21.09 -36.04
C LEU A 52 -23.97 -20.42 -37.42
N ASN A 53 -24.90 -19.48 -37.68
CA ASN A 53 -24.78 -18.53 -38.76
C ASN A 53 -24.11 -17.23 -38.29
N PRO A 54 -22.79 -16.99 -38.57
CA PRO A 54 -22.07 -15.85 -38.04
C PRO A 54 -22.58 -14.50 -38.53
N VAL A 55 -23.16 -14.46 -39.74
CA VAL A 55 -23.70 -13.24 -40.35
C VAL A 55 -24.96 -12.78 -39.60
N GLU A 56 -25.81 -13.70 -39.23
CA GLU A 56 -27.05 -13.45 -38.51
C GLU A 56 -26.80 -13.00 -37.08
N LEU A 57 -25.89 -13.68 -36.38
CA LEU A 57 -25.47 -13.26 -35.01
C LEU A 57 -24.84 -11.88 -35.02
N LYS A 58 -23.93 -11.61 -35.95
CA LYS A 58 -23.31 -10.28 -36.08
C LYS A 58 -24.35 -9.20 -36.34
N ARG A 59 -25.29 -9.44 -37.26
CA ARG A 59 -26.37 -8.49 -37.59
C ARG A 59 -27.24 -8.20 -36.38
N SER A 60 -27.62 -9.20 -35.62
CA SER A 60 -28.44 -9.06 -34.40
C SER A 60 -27.74 -8.24 -33.32
N ILE A 61 -26.43 -8.45 -33.10
CA ILE A 61 -25.64 -7.67 -32.16
C ILE A 61 -25.48 -6.22 -32.63
N ASP A 62 -25.20 -6.03 -33.96
CA ASP A 62 -25.05 -4.70 -34.53
C ASP A 62 -26.36 -3.89 -34.42
N GLU A 63 -27.52 -4.47 -34.78
CA GLU A 63 -28.83 -3.81 -34.68
C GLU A 63 -29.17 -3.40 -33.23
N ARG A 64 -28.75 -4.19 -32.23
CA ARG A 64 -28.98 -3.89 -30.82
C ARG A 64 -28.11 -2.78 -30.26
N LEU A 65 -26.84 -2.71 -30.69
CA LEU A 65 -25.84 -1.86 -30.05
C LEU A 65 -25.54 -0.57 -30.85
N MET A 66 -26.08 -0.40 -32.05
CA MET A 66 -25.79 0.75 -32.93
C MET A 66 -26.26 2.06 -32.28
N GLN A 67 -25.31 2.83 -31.72
CA GLN A 67 -25.51 4.16 -31.17
C GLN A 67 -24.74 5.21 -31.99
N SER A 68 -25.24 6.44 -32.01
CA SER A 68 -25.02 7.44 -33.08
C SER A 68 -23.66 8.13 -33.12
N ALA A 69 -22.64 7.81 -32.34
CA ALA A 69 -21.32 8.43 -32.46
C ALA A 69 -20.22 7.49 -31.94
N PRO A 70 -19.05 7.36 -32.64
CA PRO A 70 -17.94 6.57 -32.17
C PRO A 70 -17.36 7.18 -30.88
N SER A 71 -17.25 6.37 -29.82
CA SER A 71 -16.71 6.72 -28.53
C SER A 71 -15.30 6.12 -28.36
N GLN A 72 -14.39 6.85 -27.71
CA GLN A 72 -13.10 6.28 -27.27
C GLN A 72 -13.33 5.36 -26.06
N THR A 73 -13.52 4.09 -26.31
CA THR A 73 -13.85 3.10 -25.29
C THR A 73 -12.59 2.50 -24.68
N THR A 74 -12.42 2.59 -23.38
CA THR A 74 -11.25 2.06 -22.68
C THR A 74 -11.60 1.16 -21.49
N LYS A 75 -12.86 1.13 -21.04
CA LYS A 75 -13.26 0.36 -19.84
C LYS A 75 -14.07 -0.88 -20.21
N MET A 76 -13.85 -1.96 -19.47
CA MET A 76 -14.68 -3.16 -19.52
C MET A 76 -15.92 -3.00 -18.66
N SER A 77 -17.06 -3.53 -19.12
CA SER A 77 -18.27 -3.60 -18.31
C SER A 77 -18.12 -4.67 -17.20
N ARG A 78 -18.89 -4.52 -16.12
CA ARG A 78 -18.92 -5.53 -15.05
C ARG A 78 -19.30 -6.93 -15.55
N ALA A 79 -20.13 -7.03 -16.59
CA ALA A 79 -20.49 -8.29 -17.21
C ALA A 79 -19.28 -8.92 -17.94
N SER A 80 -18.51 -8.13 -18.67
CA SER A 80 -17.30 -8.59 -19.35
C SER A 80 -16.21 -9.04 -18.37
N GLU A 81 -16.05 -8.34 -17.24
CA GLU A 81 -15.13 -8.77 -16.18
C GLU A 81 -15.55 -10.13 -15.59
N ARG A 82 -16.86 -10.38 -15.41
CA ARG A 82 -17.35 -11.69 -14.95
C ARG A 82 -17.04 -12.78 -15.96
N VAL A 83 -17.27 -12.54 -17.24
CA VAL A 83 -16.94 -13.50 -18.31
C VAL A 83 -15.45 -13.85 -18.29
N LEU A 84 -14.55 -12.86 -18.11
CA LEU A 84 -13.11 -13.12 -18.02
C LEU A 84 -12.73 -13.96 -16.79
N ARG A 85 -13.40 -13.75 -15.67
CA ARG A 85 -13.20 -14.60 -14.47
C ARG A 85 -13.68 -16.03 -14.70
N LEU A 86 -14.85 -16.19 -15.35
CA LEU A 86 -15.37 -17.51 -15.72
C LEU A 86 -14.43 -18.21 -16.72
N MET A 87 -13.85 -17.51 -17.67
CA MET A 87 -12.86 -18.05 -18.61
C MET A 87 -11.66 -18.68 -17.89
N ILE A 88 -11.16 -18.06 -16.82
CA ILE A 88 -10.05 -18.61 -16.02
C ILE A 88 -10.49 -19.91 -15.31
N ILE A 89 -11.75 -19.96 -14.88
CA ILE A 89 -12.33 -21.17 -14.26
C ILE A 89 -12.46 -22.27 -15.29
N GLU A 90 -12.97 -21.96 -16.50
CA GLU A 90 -13.08 -22.94 -17.60
C GLU A 90 -11.69 -23.49 -17.96
N ALA A 91 -10.67 -22.65 -18.10
CA ALA A 91 -9.31 -23.10 -18.37
C ALA A 91 -8.79 -24.08 -17.31
N LYS A 92 -9.10 -23.84 -16.02
CA LYS A 92 -8.75 -24.77 -14.94
C LYS A 92 -9.53 -26.10 -15.00
N LEU A 93 -10.81 -26.06 -15.35
CA LEU A 93 -11.64 -27.27 -15.51
C LEU A 93 -11.15 -28.16 -16.65
N TYR A 94 -10.54 -27.56 -17.68
CA TYR A 94 -9.92 -28.26 -18.78
C TYR A 94 -8.44 -28.61 -18.58
N HIS A 95 -7.89 -28.37 -17.36
CA HIS A 95 -6.47 -28.57 -17.03
C HIS A 95 -5.52 -27.89 -18.02
N ALA A 96 -5.94 -26.75 -18.60
CA ALA A 96 -5.15 -26.01 -19.56
C ALA A 96 -4.10 -25.13 -18.84
N GLU A 97 -2.87 -25.16 -19.35
CA GLU A 97 -1.79 -24.29 -18.84
C GLU A 97 -2.02 -22.82 -19.18
N GLU A 98 -2.71 -22.56 -20.32
CA GLU A 98 -2.99 -21.21 -20.82
C GLU A 98 -4.49 -21.01 -21.12
N CYS A 99 -4.96 -19.75 -20.93
CA CYS A 99 -6.32 -19.37 -21.30
C CYS A 99 -6.41 -19.16 -22.82
N GLY A 100 -7.27 -19.90 -23.51
CA GLY A 100 -7.47 -19.79 -24.95
C GLY A 100 -8.88 -19.32 -25.36
N SER A 101 -9.10 -19.14 -26.66
CA SER A 101 -10.37 -18.68 -27.24
C SER A 101 -11.57 -19.55 -26.88
N VAL A 102 -11.37 -20.88 -26.77
CA VAL A 102 -12.43 -21.83 -26.39
C VAL A 102 -12.90 -21.58 -24.96
N HIS A 103 -11.99 -21.31 -24.03
CA HIS A 103 -12.36 -21.02 -22.65
C HIS A 103 -13.17 -19.72 -22.54
N LEU A 104 -12.87 -18.73 -23.40
CA LEU A 104 -13.67 -17.50 -23.48
C LEU A 104 -15.07 -17.78 -24.03
N LEU A 105 -15.18 -18.61 -25.06
CA LEU A 105 -16.47 -19.01 -25.62
C LEU A 105 -17.32 -19.76 -24.60
N LEU A 106 -16.75 -20.76 -23.92
CA LEU A 106 -17.44 -21.51 -22.86
C LEU A 106 -17.91 -20.59 -21.74
N ALA A 107 -17.08 -19.62 -21.33
CA ALA A 107 -17.44 -18.63 -20.32
C ALA A 107 -18.59 -17.72 -20.77
N LEU A 108 -18.61 -17.29 -22.02
CA LEU A 108 -19.70 -16.50 -22.60
C LEU A 108 -21.01 -17.28 -22.60
N LEU A 109 -21.01 -18.55 -23.01
CA LEU A 109 -22.20 -19.40 -23.05
C LEU A 109 -22.68 -19.81 -21.65
N ARG A 110 -21.78 -19.97 -20.70
CA ARG A 110 -22.12 -20.29 -19.31
C ARG A 110 -22.86 -19.17 -18.61
N GLU A 111 -22.57 -17.92 -18.91
CA GLU A 111 -23.27 -16.76 -18.35
C GLU A 111 -24.55 -16.50 -19.16
N ARG A 112 -25.61 -17.27 -18.92
CA ARG A 112 -26.90 -17.22 -19.64
C ARG A 112 -27.62 -15.86 -19.58
N VAL A 113 -27.10 -14.90 -18.83
CA VAL A 113 -27.69 -13.54 -18.69
C VAL A 113 -27.21 -12.59 -19.79
N ASN A 114 -26.15 -12.91 -20.51
CA ASN A 114 -25.67 -12.07 -21.60
C ASN A 114 -26.45 -12.32 -22.91
N TYR A 115 -26.63 -11.25 -23.68
CA TYR A 115 -27.42 -11.32 -24.92
C TYR A 115 -26.87 -12.31 -25.97
N PRO A 116 -25.56 -12.35 -26.27
CA PRO A 116 -25.03 -13.30 -27.24
C PRO A 116 -25.35 -14.75 -26.88
N ALA A 117 -25.24 -15.13 -25.60
CA ALA A 117 -25.54 -16.49 -25.17
C ALA A 117 -27.03 -16.79 -25.32
N MET A 118 -27.91 -15.90 -24.92
CA MET A 118 -29.37 -16.04 -25.07
C MET A 118 -29.77 -16.13 -26.53
N PHE A 119 -29.22 -15.29 -27.40
CA PHE A 119 -29.54 -15.29 -28.83
C PHE A 119 -29.10 -16.59 -29.51
N VAL A 120 -27.89 -17.04 -29.22
CA VAL A 120 -27.33 -18.26 -29.79
C VAL A 120 -28.09 -19.50 -29.32
N GLU A 121 -28.52 -19.54 -28.08
CA GLU A 121 -29.35 -20.62 -27.53
C GLU A 121 -30.75 -20.63 -28.17
N GLN A 122 -31.42 -19.45 -28.25
CA GLN A 122 -32.79 -19.36 -28.77
C GLN A 122 -32.91 -19.56 -30.27
N GLN A 123 -31.98 -19.06 -31.08
CA GLN A 123 -32.06 -19.08 -32.53
C GLN A 123 -31.40 -20.33 -33.14
N PHE A 124 -30.34 -20.84 -32.55
CA PHE A 124 -29.54 -21.94 -33.12
C PHE A 124 -29.50 -23.18 -32.22
N GLY A 125 -30.08 -23.11 -31.00
CA GLY A 125 -30.05 -24.24 -30.06
C GLY A 125 -28.64 -24.56 -29.53
N ILE A 126 -27.71 -23.59 -29.61
CA ILE A 126 -26.32 -23.78 -29.19
C ILE A 126 -26.20 -23.24 -27.75
N ASP A 127 -26.06 -24.15 -26.84
CA ASP A 127 -25.82 -23.86 -25.41
C ASP A 127 -24.42 -24.27 -24.97
N TYR A 128 -24.12 -24.08 -23.70
CA TYR A 128 -22.85 -24.50 -23.10
C TYR A 128 -22.58 -26.00 -23.28
N GLU A 129 -23.60 -26.85 -23.09
CA GLU A 129 -23.47 -28.29 -23.19
C GLU A 129 -23.19 -28.76 -24.63
N CYS A 130 -23.74 -28.06 -25.61
CA CYS A 130 -23.47 -28.33 -27.02
C CYS A 130 -21.98 -28.15 -27.35
N ILE A 131 -21.37 -27.06 -26.91
CA ILE A 131 -19.94 -26.80 -27.12
C ILE A 131 -19.09 -27.73 -26.26
N GLU A 132 -19.49 -28.07 -25.04
CA GLU A 132 -18.79 -29.03 -24.19
C GLU A 132 -18.74 -30.44 -24.81
N ARG A 133 -19.79 -30.88 -25.52
CA ARG A 133 -19.79 -32.16 -26.27
C ARG A 133 -18.81 -32.15 -27.46
N LEU A 134 -18.68 -31.00 -28.14
CA LEU A 134 -17.73 -30.84 -29.24
C LEU A 134 -16.29 -30.66 -28.77
N PHE A 135 -16.11 -30.21 -27.55
CA PHE A 135 -14.81 -30.01 -26.89
C PHE A 135 -14.84 -30.65 -25.51
N PRO A 136 -14.77 -31.98 -25.39
CA PRO A 136 -14.93 -32.68 -24.13
C PRO A 136 -13.75 -32.41 -23.18
N LYS A 137 -14.06 -32.36 -21.89
CA LYS A 137 -13.03 -32.26 -20.85
C LYS A 137 -12.10 -33.47 -20.91
N PRO A 138 -10.78 -33.27 -20.73
CA PRO A 138 -9.86 -34.42 -20.65
C PRO A 138 -10.25 -35.30 -19.47
N GLN A 139 -10.44 -36.61 -19.76
CA GLN A 139 -10.77 -37.59 -18.71
C GLN A 139 -9.63 -37.65 -17.67
N PRO A 140 -9.91 -37.65 -16.39
CA PRO A 140 -8.89 -37.95 -15.40
C PRO A 140 -8.42 -39.40 -15.58
N LEU A 141 -7.11 -39.62 -15.54
CA LEU A 141 -6.51 -40.95 -15.53
C LEU A 141 -7.17 -41.81 -14.44
N PRO A 142 -7.45 -43.11 -14.68
CA PRO A 142 -8.25 -43.94 -13.81
C PRO A 142 -7.57 -44.15 -12.48
N GLN A 143 -8.06 -43.50 -11.45
CA GLN A 143 -7.87 -43.88 -10.05
C GLN A 143 -9.09 -44.64 -9.60
N ASN A 144 -8.85 -45.87 -9.15
CA ASN A 144 -9.82 -46.87 -8.72
C ASN A 144 -11.00 -46.32 -7.91
N GLY A 145 -12.15 -46.66 -8.43
CA GLY A 145 -13.36 -47.14 -7.78
C GLY A 145 -14.10 -46.28 -6.75
N ASN A 146 -15.32 -45.97 -7.18
CA ASN A 146 -16.57 -45.86 -6.41
C ASN A 146 -17.07 -44.48 -5.96
N GLN A 147 -18.27 -44.19 -6.51
CA GLN A 147 -19.30 -43.30 -5.98
C GLN A 147 -19.11 -41.79 -6.21
N LEU A 148 -19.52 -41.33 -7.41
CA LEU A 148 -19.84 -39.91 -7.66
C LEU A 148 -20.97 -39.69 -8.69
N ASP A 149 -21.94 -40.61 -8.81
CA ASP A 149 -23.04 -40.48 -9.79
C ASP A 149 -24.43 -40.30 -9.18
N ALA A 150 -24.56 -39.68 -7.99
CA ALA A 150 -25.90 -39.59 -7.36
C ALA A 150 -26.27 -38.23 -6.73
N GLU A 151 -25.60 -37.11 -7.06
CA GLU A 151 -25.91 -35.81 -6.40
C GLU A 151 -26.10 -34.60 -7.34
N PHE A 152 -26.53 -34.81 -8.58
CA PHE A 152 -26.86 -33.68 -9.46
C PHE A 152 -28.33 -33.65 -9.91
N ALA A 153 -29.27 -33.90 -9.01
CA ALA A 153 -30.70 -33.67 -9.22
C ALA A 153 -31.28 -32.90 -8.03
N GLY A 154 -31.17 -31.58 -8.06
CA GLY A 154 -31.77 -30.72 -7.05
C GLY A 154 -31.41 -29.25 -7.30
N GLU A 155 -32.41 -28.51 -7.78
CA GLU A 155 -32.33 -27.05 -7.99
C GLU A 155 -32.01 -26.32 -6.69
N GLN A 156 -30.76 -25.83 -6.56
CA GLN A 156 -30.42 -24.75 -5.62
C GLN A 156 -29.49 -23.74 -6.30
N PRO A 157 -29.62 -22.43 -6.04
CA PRO A 157 -28.79 -21.41 -6.67
C PRO A 157 -27.32 -21.66 -6.31
N PHE A 158 -26.46 -21.57 -7.31
CA PHE A 158 -25.03 -21.78 -7.24
C PHE A 158 -24.39 -20.90 -6.16
N SER A 159 -24.04 -21.50 -5.03
CA SER A 159 -23.27 -20.88 -3.97
C SER A 159 -21.78 -21.23 -4.18
N TRP A 160 -20.92 -20.21 -4.15
CA TRP A 160 -19.46 -20.31 -4.26
C TRP A 160 -18.81 -21.14 -3.14
N ASP A 161 -19.57 -21.55 -2.14
CA ASP A 161 -19.11 -22.23 -0.93
C ASP A 161 -18.73 -23.71 -1.15
N ASN A 162 -19.11 -24.34 -2.28
CA ASN A 162 -18.89 -25.76 -2.51
C ASN A 162 -17.63 -26.15 -3.31
N MET A 163 -16.74 -25.23 -3.65
CA MET A 163 -15.59 -25.51 -4.53
C MET A 163 -14.22 -25.62 -3.86
N LYS A 164 -14.16 -25.85 -2.55
CA LYS A 164 -12.90 -26.16 -1.86
C LYS A 164 -13.07 -27.22 -0.78
N GLU A 165 -13.55 -28.39 -1.13
CA GLU A 165 -13.26 -29.57 -0.32
C GLU A 165 -12.12 -30.39 -0.95
N ASN A 166 -10.90 -29.87 -0.78
CA ASN A 166 -9.74 -30.73 -0.69
C ASN A 166 -9.84 -31.46 0.67
N LYS A 167 -9.75 -32.78 0.64
CA LYS A 167 -9.72 -33.66 1.81
C LYS A 167 -8.71 -33.16 2.85
N LYS A 168 -9.09 -32.19 3.69
CA LYS A 168 -8.56 -31.98 5.02
C LYS A 168 -9.58 -32.58 5.99
N SER A 169 -9.12 -33.33 6.98
CA SER A 169 -9.86 -33.81 8.12
C SER A 169 -10.99 -32.86 8.49
N LYS A 170 -12.20 -33.35 8.76
CA LYS A 170 -13.31 -32.56 9.31
C LYS A 170 -12.77 -31.83 10.54
N THR A 171 -12.45 -30.56 10.38
CA THR A 171 -12.06 -29.71 11.49
C THR A 171 -13.33 -29.24 12.17
N ASP A 172 -13.30 -29.18 13.49
CA ASP A 172 -14.45 -28.72 14.29
C ASP A 172 -14.69 -27.20 14.13
N THR A 173 -13.84 -26.49 13.35
CA THR A 173 -13.84 -25.02 13.16
C THR A 173 -13.82 -24.58 11.69
N PRO A 174 -14.82 -24.97 10.86
CA PRO A 174 -14.80 -24.73 9.42
C PRO A 174 -14.84 -23.23 9.02
N ALA A 175 -15.51 -22.36 9.79
CA ALA A 175 -15.55 -20.94 9.48
C ALA A 175 -14.23 -20.24 9.84
N LEU A 176 -13.62 -20.60 10.96
CA LEU A 176 -12.29 -20.10 11.34
C LEU A 176 -11.21 -20.56 10.36
N ASP A 177 -11.27 -21.78 9.86
CA ASP A 177 -10.31 -22.29 8.86
C ASP A 177 -10.51 -21.65 7.49
N LYS A 178 -11.74 -21.19 7.17
CA LYS A 178 -12.05 -20.50 5.91
C LYS A 178 -11.64 -19.04 5.91
N TYR A 179 -11.85 -18.33 7.01
CA TYR A 179 -11.65 -16.88 7.12
C TYR A 179 -10.47 -16.48 8.00
N GLY A 180 -9.72 -17.45 8.53
CA GLY A 180 -8.58 -17.22 9.39
C GLY A 180 -7.35 -18.00 8.96
N LYS A 181 -6.21 -17.61 9.54
CA LYS A 181 -4.93 -18.33 9.43
C LYS A 181 -4.52 -18.79 10.81
N ASP A 182 -4.28 -20.09 11.00
CA ASP A 182 -3.79 -20.63 12.25
C ASP A 182 -2.28 -20.39 12.39
N LEU A 183 -1.91 -19.37 13.19
CA LEU A 183 -0.51 -19.00 13.43
C LEU A 183 0.24 -20.07 14.21
N THR A 184 -0.42 -20.80 15.12
CA THR A 184 0.20 -21.91 15.86
C THR A 184 0.48 -23.11 14.96
N ALA A 185 -0.38 -23.39 13.98
CA ALA A 185 -0.10 -24.41 12.98
C ALA A 185 1.06 -24.00 12.06
N GLN A 186 1.13 -22.73 11.65
CA GLN A 186 2.26 -22.19 10.88
C GLN A 186 3.57 -22.23 11.68
N ALA A 187 3.54 -21.90 12.97
CA ALA A 187 4.70 -22.03 13.86
C ALA A 187 5.21 -23.48 13.92
N ARG A 188 4.30 -24.43 14.04
CA ARG A 188 4.63 -25.88 14.05
C ARG A 188 5.25 -26.36 12.75
N ASN A 189 4.78 -25.81 11.63
CA ASN A 189 5.30 -26.15 10.30
C ASN A 189 6.61 -25.41 9.96
N GLY A 190 7.09 -24.49 10.81
CA GLY A 190 8.26 -23.68 10.52
C GLY A 190 8.06 -22.63 9.43
N GLU A 191 6.81 -22.19 9.23
CA GLU A 191 6.43 -21.20 8.21
C GLU A 191 6.52 -19.75 8.71
N LEU A 192 6.72 -19.54 10.03
CA LEU A 192 6.85 -18.23 10.63
C LEU A 192 8.31 -17.80 10.74
N ASP A 193 8.55 -16.54 10.49
CA ASP A 193 9.87 -15.92 10.65
C ASP A 193 10.28 -15.83 12.14
N PRO A 194 11.57 -15.91 12.46
CA PRO A 194 12.06 -15.77 13.82
C PRO A 194 11.81 -14.35 14.35
N VAL A 195 11.14 -14.23 15.49
CA VAL A 195 10.84 -12.94 16.13
C VAL A 195 11.93 -12.59 17.14
N VAL A 196 12.52 -11.41 16.98
CA VAL A 196 13.64 -10.90 17.76
C VAL A 196 13.29 -9.57 18.43
N GLY A 197 13.73 -9.38 19.69
CA GLY A 197 13.65 -8.07 20.35
C GLY A 197 12.29 -7.69 20.94
N ARG A 198 11.32 -8.62 20.99
CA ARG A 198 9.95 -8.37 21.49
C ARG A 198 9.57 -9.20 22.74
N GLN A 199 10.58 -9.66 23.49
CA GLN A 199 10.35 -10.51 24.66
C GLN A 199 9.45 -9.87 25.71
N VAL A 200 9.66 -8.59 26.01
CA VAL A 200 8.90 -7.86 27.04
C VAL A 200 7.44 -7.73 26.66
N GLU A 201 7.16 -7.38 25.41
CA GLU A 201 5.80 -7.25 24.90
C GLU A 201 5.09 -8.61 24.85
N ILE A 202 5.77 -9.66 24.37
CA ILE A 202 5.22 -11.03 24.34
C ILE A 202 4.91 -11.50 25.75
N GLU A 203 5.81 -11.35 26.72
CA GLU A 203 5.57 -11.72 28.12
C GLU A 203 4.39 -10.94 28.70
N ARG A 204 4.28 -9.65 28.36
CA ARG A 204 3.14 -8.84 28.79
C ARG A 204 1.82 -9.34 28.21
N VAL A 205 1.81 -9.74 26.93
CA VAL A 205 0.64 -10.34 26.28
C VAL A 205 0.27 -11.67 26.96
N ILE A 206 1.23 -12.55 27.25
CA ILE A 206 1.01 -13.81 27.99
C ILE A 206 0.39 -13.53 29.37
N GLN A 207 0.94 -12.58 30.12
CA GLN A 207 0.41 -12.18 31.43
C GLN A 207 -1.04 -11.70 31.34
N ILE A 208 -1.39 -10.92 30.32
CA ILE A 208 -2.75 -10.41 30.15
C ILE A 208 -3.70 -11.54 29.77
N LEU A 209 -3.32 -12.39 28.81
CA LEU A 209 -4.12 -13.54 28.38
C LEU A 209 -4.40 -14.53 29.52
N SER A 210 -3.50 -14.63 30.50
CA SER A 210 -3.63 -15.50 31.66
C SER A 210 -4.51 -14.92 32.79
N ARG A 211 -5.04 -13.70 32.65
CA ARG A 211 -5.90 -13.07 33.66
C ARG A 211 -7.32 -13.64 33.64
N ARG A 212 -7.97 -13.63 34.77
CA ARG A 212 -9.40 -13.98 34.88
C ARG A 212 -10.34 -12.96 34.27
N LYS A 213 -9.98 -11.66 34.32
CA LYS A 213 -10.76 -10.54 33.78
C LYS A 213 -9.80 -9.59 33.08
N LYS A 214 -10.28 -8.81 32.09
CA LYS A 214 -9.46 -7.95 31.22
C LYS A 214 -8.32 -8.72 30.58
N ASN A 215 -8.67 -9.89 30.04
CA ASN A 215 -7.74 -10.84 29.43
C ASN A 215 -7.57 -10.67 27.92
N ASN A 216 -8.02 -9.56 27.35
CA ASN A 216 -7.83 -9.22 25.95
C ASN A 216 -6.75 -8.13 25.82
N PRO A 217 -5.53 -8.47 25.38
CA PRO A 217 -4.51 -7.47 25.08
C PRO A 217 -4.85 -6.72 23.79
N ILE A 218 -4.51 -5.43 23.75
CA ILE A 218 -4.52 -4.64 22.54
C ILE A 218 -3.15 -4.01 22.32
N LEU A 219 -2.52 -4.35 21.19
CA LEU A 219 -1.24 -3.84 20.76
C LEU A 219 -1.44 -2.48 20.09
N ILE A 220 -0.86 -1.43 20.67
CA ILE A 220 -1.01 -0.06 20.18
C ILE A 220 0.36 0.45 19.78
N GLY A 221 0.52 0.87 18.52
CA GLY A 221 1.78 1.41 18.02
C GLY A 221 1.63 1.88 16.59
N GLU A 222 2.62 2.62 16.11
CA GLU A 222 2.66 3.11 14.74
C GLU A 222 2.68 1.97 13.70
N PRO A 223 2.31 2.22 12.44
CA PRO A 223 2.44 1.23 11.38
C PRO A 223 3.90 0.78 11.24
N GLY A 224 4.14 -0.51 10.97
CA GLY A 224 5.48 -1.04 10.73
C GLY A 224 6.36 -1.25 11.98
N VAL A 225 5.83 -1.07 13.20
CA VAL A 225 6.61 -1.33 14.44
C VAL A 225 6.67 -2.81 14.83
N GLY A 226 6.03 -3.72 14.07
CA GLY A 226 6.06 -5.16 14.34
C GLY A 226 4.99 -5.65 15.31
N LYS A 227 3.77 -5.08 15.28
CA LYS A 227 2.65 -5.56 16.11
C LYS A 227 2.25 -6.99 15.80
N SER A 228 2.15 -7.36 14.53
CA SER A 228 1.80 -8.71 14.09
C SER A 228 2.91 -9.72 14.45
N ALA A 229 4.19 -9.33 14.34
CA ALA A 229 5.33 -10.14 14.76
C ALA A 229 5.29 -10.53 16.24
N ILE A 230 4.74 -9.68 17.13
CA ILE A 230 4.56 -10.02 18.55
C ILE A 230 3.61 -11.21 18.71
N VAL A 231 2.55 -11.28 17.90
CA VAL A 231 1.57 -12.38 17.94
C VAL A 231 2.14 -13.66 17.31
N GLU A 232 2.92 -13.51 16.24
CA GLU A 232 3.68 -14.61 15.64
C GLU A 232 4.71 -15.18 16.63
N GLY A 233 5.44 -14.31 17.34
CA GLY A 233 6.35 -14.70 18.41
C GLY A 233 5.65 -15.37 19.59
N LEU A 234 4.42 -14.96 19.91
CA LEU A 234 3.59 -15.65 20.88
C LEU A 234 3.23 -17.06 20.40
N ALA A 235 2.85 -17.22 19.13
CA ALA A 235 2.56 -18.53 18.55
C ALA A 235 3.78 -19.46 18.59
N LEU A 236 4.97 -18.95 18.25
CA LEU A 236 6.23 -19.70 18.36
C LEU A 236 6.52 -20.14 19.81
N ARG A 237 6.30 -19.29 20.82
CA ARG A 237 6.49 -19.64 22.23
C ARG A 237 5.46 -20.62 22.78
N ILE A 238 4.24 -20.61 22.27
CA ILE A 238 3.23 -21.62 22.61
C ILE A 238 3.67 -23.01 22.10
N GLU A 239 4.12 -23.09 20.85
CA GLU A 239 4.56 -24.34 20.23
C GLU A 239 5.89 -24.87 20.82
N SER A 240 6.83 -23.97 21.17
CA SER A 240 8.07 -24.39 21.86
C SER A 240 7.88 -24.81 23.33
N GLY A 241 6.68 -24.56 23.89
CA GLY A 241 6.39 -24.86 25.29
C GLY A 241 6.89 -23.80 26.29
N GLU A 242 7.49 -22.71 25.84
CA GLU A 242 7.98 -21.63 26.70
C GLU A 242 6.83 -20.83 27.36
N ALA A 243 5.65 -20.84 26.77
CA ALA A 243 4.44 -20.22 27.31
C ALA A 243 3.57 -21.26 28.07
N SER A 244 4.06 -21.78 29.18
CA SER A 244 3.42 -22.88 29.95
C SER A 244 1.96 -22.57 30.34
N THR A 245 1.59 -21.32 30.63
CA THR A 245 0.21 -20.92 30.99
C THR A 245 -0.76 -20.92 29.80
N LEU A 246 -0.25 -20.96 28.58
CA LEU A 246 -1.03 -20.97 27.34
C LEU A 246 -0.84 -22.27 26.54
N GLN A 247 -0.28 -23.30 27.17
CA GLN A 247 -0.05 -24.59 26.53
C GLN A 247 -1.37 -25.18 26.00
N GLY A 248 -1.36 -25.68 24.76
CA GLY A 248 -2.55 -26.20 24.08
C GLY A 248 -3.51 -25.14 23.53
N ARG A 249 -3.18 -23.85 23.64
CA ARG A 249 -3.94 -22.77 22.99
C ARG A 249 -3.57 -22.67 21.51
N ARG A 250 -4.55 -22.27 20.70
CA ARG A 250 -4.39 -21.99 19.27
C ARG A 250 -4.58 -20.49 19.01
N ILE A 251 -3.73 -19.88 18.21
CA ILE A 251 -3.90 -18.49 17.78
C ILE A 251 -4.36 -18.50 16.32
N VAL A 252 -5.54 -17.93 16.08
CA VAL A 252 -6.10 -17.80 14.72
C VAL A 252 -6.20 -16.32 14.36
N SER A 253 -5.47 -15.92 13.33
CA SER A 253 -5.53 -14.57 12.76
C SER A 253 -6.72 -14.46 11.82
N LEU A 254 -7.66 -13.56 12.12
CA LEU A 254 -8.87 -13.35 11.33
C LEU A 254 -8.59 -12.41 10.14
N ASP A 255 -8.90 -12.85 8.93
CA ASP A 255 -8.86 -12.03 7.72
C ASP A 255 -10.24 -11.39 7.46
N ILE A 256 -10.36 -10.13 7.87
CA ILE A 256 -11.59 -9.35 7.72
C ILE A 256 -11.90 -9.10 6.24
N ALA A 257 -10.88 -8.88 5.41
CA ALA A 257 -11.07 -8.64 3.98
C ALA A 257 -11.70 -9.86 3.29
N SER A 258 -11.25 -11.08 3.64
CA SER A 258 -11.85 -12.33 3.16
C SER A 258 -13.28 -12.54 3.66
N MET A 259 -13.62 -12.04 4.86
CA MET A 259 -14.98 -12.09 5.38
C MET A 259 -15.95 -11.16 4.66
N VAL A 260 -15.47 -10.01 4.20
CA VAL A 260 -16.27 -9.02 3.43
C VAL A 260 -16.35 -9.42 1.96
N ALA A 261 -15.32 -10.04 1.41
CA ALA A 261 -15.26 -10.42 0.01
C ALA A 261 -16.44 -11.33 -0.38
N GLY A 262 -17.13 -10.98 -1.47
CA GLY A 262 -18.28 -11.74 -1.99
C GLY A 262 -19.58 -11.61 -1.19
N THR A 263 -19.67 -10.70 -0.20
CA THR A 263 -20.94 -10.37 0.44
C THR A 263 -21.68 -9.30 -0.38
N THR A 264 -22.84 -9.64 -0.92
CA THR A 264 -23.69 -8.71 -1.67
C THR A 264 -24.60 -7.91 -0.75
N TYR A 265 -24.94 -8.46 0.41
CA TYR A 265 -25.84 -7.88 1.40
C TYR A 265 -25.19 -7.88 2.79
N ARG A 266 -25.46 -6.83 3.57
CA ARG A 266 -25.03 -6.66 4.96
C ARG A 266 -25.27 -7.90 5.84
N GLY A 267 -26.42 -8.56 5.69
CA GLY A 267 -26.78 -9.73 6.49
C GLY A 267 -25.84 -10.93 6.32
N GLN A 268 -25.24 -11.11 5.15
CA GLN A 268 -24.30 -12.22 4.90
C GLN A 268 -22.99 -12.06 5.69
N PHE A 269 -22.47 -10.85 5.79
CA PHE A 269 -21.31 -10.56 6.61
C PHE A 269 -21.60 -10.74 8.11
N GLU A 270 -22.76 -10.28 8.56
CA GLU A 270 -23.20 -10.47 9.94
C GLU A 270 -23.35 -11.96 10.29
N GLU A 271 -23.84 -12.77 9.38
CA GLU A 271 -23.99 -14.22 9.55
C GLU A 271 -22.61 -14.91 9.64
N ARG A 272 -21.66 -14.53 8.79
CA ARG A 272 -20.28 -15.04 8.84
C ARG A 272 -19.61 -14.75 10.18
N ILE A 273 -19.72 -13.52 10.70
CA ILE A 273 -19.19 -13.16 12.02
C ILE A 273 -19.87 -13.97 13.13
N LYS A 274 -21.20 -14.12 13.10
CA LYS A 274 -21.93 -14.94 14.07
C LYS A 274 -21.46 -16.38 14.05
N THR A 275 -21.19 -16.94 12.88
CA THR A 275 -20.68 -18.31 12.75
C THR A 275 -19.29 -18.44 13.38
N VAL A 276 -18.37 -17.49 13.11
CA VAL A 276 -17.04 -17.45 13.73
C VAL A 276 -17.15 -17.33 15.27
N ILE A 277 -18.00 -16.46 15.78
CA ILE A 277 -18.21 -16.31 17.23
C ILE A 277 -18.75 -17.61 17.84
N ASN A 278 -19.69 -18.27 17.17
CA ASN A 278 -20.25 -19.55 17.66
C ASN A 278 -19.19 -20.68 17.69
N GLU A 279 -18.26 -20.68 16.73
CA GLU A 279 -17.11 -21.61 16.77
C GLU A 279 -16.18 -21.29 17.93
N LEU A 280 -15.82 -20.01 18.13
CA LEU A 280 -14.98 -19.57 19.25
C LEU A 280 -15.61 -19.90 20.62
N HIS A 281 -16.93 -19.84 20.74
CA HIS A 281 -17.65 -20.28 21.96
C HIS A 281 -17.51 -21.77 22.26
N LYS A 282 -17.50 -22.60 21.22
CA LYS A 282 -17.33 -24.06 21.35
C LYS A 282 -15.88 -24.45 21.63
N HIS A 283 -14.94 -23.60 21.21
CA HIS A 283 -13.49 -23.82 21.25
C HIS A 283 -12.78 -22.73 22.07
N PRO A 284 -12.92 -22.75 23.40
CA PRO A 284 -12.33 -21.73 24.29
C PRO A 284 -10.80 -21.77 24.33
N GLU A 285 -10.17 -22.79 23.76
CA GLU A 285 -8.72 -22.88 23.55
C GLU A 285 -8.21 -21.96 22.44
N ILE A 286 -9.10 -21.42 21.58
CA ILE A 286 -8.72 -20.53 20.48
C ILE A 286 -8.64 -19.09 20.96
N ILE A 287 -7.52 -18.45 20.66
CA ILE A 287 -7.29 -17.02 20.84
C ILE A 287 -7.41 -16.37 19.46
N LEU A 288 -8.36 -15.47 19.32
CA LEU A 288 -8.55 -14.73 18.08
C LEU A 288 -7.55 -13.59 17.99
N PHE A 289 -6.79 -13.51 16.89
CA PHE A 289 -6.00 -12.31 16.57
C PHE A 289 -6.72 -11.50 15.50
N VAL A 290 -6.86 -10.20 15.75
CA VAL A 290 -7.48 -9.25 14.81
C VAL A 290 -6.51 -8.11 14.60
N ASP A 291 -5.88 -8.12 13.42
CA ASP A 291 -5.10 -6.97 13.00
C ASP A 291 -6.03 -5.83 12.54
N GLU A 292 -5.61 -4.61 12.72
CA GLU A 292 -6.43 -3.42 12.45
C GLU A 292 -7.86 -3.51 13.06
N ILE A 293 -7.95 -3.91 14.33
CA ILE A 293 -9.25 -4.15 15.02
C ILE A 293 -10.21 -2.95 14.93
N HIS A 294 -9.69 -1.76 14.70
CA HIS A 294 -10.48 -0.54 14.50
C HIS A 294 -11.39 -0.63 13.26
N THR A 295 -11.03 -1.41 12.24
CA THR A 295 -11.83 -1.61 11.03
C THR A 295 -13.17 -2.29 11.33
N ILE A 296 -13.19 -3.19 12.32
CA ILE A 296 -14.41 -3.83 12.80
C ILE A 296 -15.18 -2.91 13.75
N MET A 297 -14.47 -2.12 14.57
CA MET A 297 -15.05 -1.35 15.68
C MET A 297 -15.51 0.06 15.28
N GLY A 298 -14.98 0.62 14.19
CA GLY A 298 -15.21 2.02 13.78
C GLY A 298 -16.26 2.24 12.70
N ALA A 299 -16.83 1.20 12.16
CA ALA A 299 -17.68 1.25 10.97
C ALA A 299 -19.09 1.85 11.17
N GLY A 300 -19.40 2.45 12.32
CA GLY A 300 -20.75 2.89 12.69
C GLY A 300 -21.22 4.27 12.18
N ASN A 301 -20.36 5.12 11.60
CA ASN A 301 -20.69 6.52 11.33
C ASN A 301 -20.88 6.90 9.85
N ALA A 302 -20.64 6.02 8.90
CA ALA A 302 -20.95 6.26 7.49
C ALA A 302 -22.20 5.48 7.08
N GLN A 303 -23.15 6.13 6.40
CA GLN A 303 -24.32 5.45 5.82
C GLN A 303 -23.85 4.31 4.90
N GLY A 304 -23.97 3.07 5.36
CA GLY A 304 -23.57 1.86 4.63
C GLY A 304 -22.40 1.07 5.25
N SER A 305 -21.84 1.48 6.39
CA SER A 305 -20.74 0.77 7.04
C SER A 305 -21.21 -0.50 7.77
N LEU A 306 -20.35 -1.53 7.69
CA LEU A 306 -20.57 -2.87 8.24
C LEU A 306 -20.56 -2.84 9.78
N ASP A 307 -21.70 -3.14 10.42
CA ASP A 307 -21.89 -3.04 11.87
C ASP A 307 -21.41 -4.31 12.62
N ALA A 308 -20.20 -4.79 12.25
CA ALA A 308 -19.55 -5.91 12.92
C ALA A 308 -19.31 -5.67 14.41
N ALA A 309 -19.12 -4.40 14.77
CA ALA A 309 -18.96 -3.96 16.15
C ALA A 309 -20.11 -4.42 17.05
N ASN A 310 -21.37 -4.30 16.58
CA ASN A 310 -22.53 -4.63 17.39
C ASN A 310 -22.68 -6.13 17.66
N ILE A 311 -22.01 -6.97 16.87
CA ILE A 311 -22.03 -8.43 17.04
C ILE A 311 -20.85 -8.89 17.93
N LEU A 312 -19.66 -8.34 17.70
CA LEU A 312 -18.45 -8.68 18.47
C LEU A 312 -18.42 -8.07 19.87
N LYS A 313 -18.93 -6.83 20.04
CA LYS A 313 -18.98 -6.15 21.35
C LYS A 313 -19.63 -6.97 22.47
N PRO A 314 -20.81 -7.59 22.29
CA PRO A 314 -21.42 -8.41 23.34
C PRO A 314 -20.57 -9.63 23.72
N ALA A 315 -20.00 -10.33 22.74
CA ALA A 315 -19.17 -11.51 22.97
C ALA A 315 -17.88 -11.18 23.74
N LEU A 316 -17.18 -10.10 23.34
CA LEU A 316 -16.03 -9.57 24.05
C LEU A 316 -16.40 -9.01 25.43
N ALA A 317 -17.56 -8.33 25.55
CA ALA A 317 -18.02 -7.77 26.81
C ALA A 317 -18.39 -8.85 27.85
N ARG A 318 -18.91 -9.99 27.42
CA ARG A 318 -19.23 -11.11 28.31
C ARG A 318 -18.00 -11.98 28.63
N GLY A 319 -16.88 -11.77 27.91
CA GLY A 319 -15.65 -12.59 28.07
C GLY A 319 -15.79 -13.98 27.48
N GLU A 320 -16.67 -14.15 26.52
CA GLU A 320 -16.99 -15.41 25.84
C GLU A 320 -15.92 -15.72 24.78
N VAL A 321 -15.21 -14.70 24.29
CA VAL A 321 -14.15 -14.80 23.30
C VAL A 321 -12.89 -14.14 23.84
N GLN A 322 -11.75 -14.81 23.71
CA GLN A 322 -10.44 -14.27 24.01
C GLN A 322 -9.81 -13.72 22.73
N CYS A 323 -9.40 -12.44 22.75
CA CYS A 323 -8.95 -11.74 21.56
C CYS A 323 -7.67 -10.93 21.83
N VAL A 324 -6.74 -10.97 20.89
CA VAL A 324 -5.60 -10.05 20.78
C VAL A 324 -5.93 -9.06 19.64
N GLY A 325 -6.01 -7.78 19.94
CA GLY A 325 -6.20 -6.75 18.91
C GLY A 325 -4.90 -6.03 18.59
N ALA A 326 -4.74 -5.55 17.36
CA ALA A 326 -3.69 -4.62 16.98
C ALA A 326 -4.28 -3.38 16.32
N THR A 327 -3.74 -2.20 16.61
CA THR A 327 -4.21 -0.93 16.04
C THR A 327 -3.15 0.17 16.16
N THR A 328 -3.39 1.33 15.54
CA THR A 328 -2.57 2.52 15.71
C THR A 328 -3.05 3.37 16.90
N ILE A 329 -2.18 4.29 17.37
CA ILE A 329 -2.53 5.20 18.48
C ILE A 329 -3.72 6.09 18.10
N SER A 330 -3.72 6.63 16.88
CA SER A 330 -4.77 7.51 16.37
C SER A 330 -6.12 6.79 16.27
N GLU A 331 -6.14 5.59 15.72
CA GLU A 331 -7.37 4.80 15.57
C GLU A 331 -7.89 4.26 16.91
N TYR A 332 -6.97 3.88 17.82
CA TYR A 332 -7.36 3.52 19.18
C TYR A 332 -8.17 4.63 19.87
N ARG A 333 -7.68 5.87 19.79
CA ARG A 333 -8.35 7.05 20.39
C ARG A 333 -9.68 7.38 19.74
N LYS A 334 -9.79 7.18 18.41
CA LYS A 334 -11.04 7.47 17.67
C LYS A 334 -12.14 6.45 17.93
N THR A 335 -11.78 5.18 18.12
CA THR A 335 -12.73 4.05 18.12
C THR A 335 -12.90 3.41 19.50
N ILE A 336 -11.86 2.81 20.06
CA ILE A 336 -11.96 1.96 21.26
C ILE A 336 -11.98 2.77 22.55
N GLU A 337 -11.19 3.83 22.64
CA GLU A 337 -11.11 4.68 23.83
C GLU A 337 -12.42 5.44 24.10
N LYS A 338 -13.17 5.76 23.04
CA LYS A 338 -14.49 6.41 23.16
C LYS A 338 -15.60 5.44 23.62
N ASP A 339 -15.39 4.14 23.47
CA ASP A 339 -16.35 3.11 23.84
C ASP A 339 -15.97 2.52 25.22
N GLY A 340 -16.57 3.03 26.28
CA GLY A 340 -16.29 2.61 27.66
C GLY A 340 -16.56 1.12 27.94
N ALA A 341 -17.34 0.42 27.12
CA ALA A 341 -17.56 -1.01 27.25
C ALA A 341 -16.37 -1.80 26.74
N LEU A 342 -15.77 -1.38 25.62
CA LEU A 342 -14.58 -1.99 25.04
C LEU A 342 -13.32 -1.63 25.84
N GLU A 343 -13.14 -0.37 26.22
CA GLU A 343 -11.99 0.07 26.99
C GLU A 343 -11.82 -0.74 28.30
N ARG A 344 -12.92 -1.09 28.96
CA ARG A 344 -12.87 -1.91 30.19
C ARG A 344 -12.48 -3.37 29.94
N ARG A 345 -12.49 -3.84 28.69
CA ARG A 345 -12.21 -5.23 28.33
C ARG A 345 -10.83 -5.43 27.75
N PHE A 346 -10.32 -4.41 27.06
CA PHE A 346 -8.98 -4.46 26.53
C PHE A 346 -7.94 -3.90 27.50
N GLN A 347 -6.76 -4.54 27.52
CA GLN A 347 -5.59 -4.05 28.25
C GLN A 347 -4.54 -3.57 27.24
N LYS A 348 -4.19 -2.28 27.35
CA LYS A 348 -3.21 -1.63 26.46
C LYS A 348 -1.82 -2.25 26.62
N VAL A 349 -1.18 -2.57 25.51
CA VAL A 349 0.24 -2.92 25.38
C VAL A 349 0.82 -1.97 24.34
N GLN A 350 1.66 -1.06 24.78
CA GLN A 350 2.28 -0.09 23.88
C GLN A 350 3.48 -0.72 23.18
N VAL A 351 3.52 -0.64 21.85
CA VAL A 351 4.61 -1.15 21.02
C VAL A 351 5.38 0.03 20.46
N GLN A 352 6.61 0.20 20.92
CA GLN A 352 7.50 1.24 20.45
C GLN A 352 8.28 0.79 19.19
N PRO A 353 8.69 1.73 18.32
CA PRO A 353 9.67 1.42 17.29
C PRO A 353 10.94 0.83 17.89
N THR A 354 11.57 -0.11 17.20
CA THR A 354 12.87 -0.65 17.63
C THR A 354 13.98 0.39 17.49
N SER A 355 14.97 0.31 18.36
CA SER A 355 16.21 1.09 18.21
C SER A 355 17.03 0.61 17.00
N ALA A 356 18.02 1.39 16.59
CA ALA A 356 18.90 1.03 15.50
C ALA A 356 19.65 -0.29 15.76
N GLU A 357 20.14 -0.52 17.01
CA GLU A 357 20.83 -1.73 17.42
C GLU A 357 19.91 -2.96 17.44
N GLU A 358 18.70 -2.80 17.98
CA GLU A 358 17.68 -3.87 17.95
C GLU A 358 17.30 -4.20 16.52
N THR A 359 17.11 -3.19 15.67
CA THR A 359 16.79 -3.38 14.24
C THR A 359 17.91 -4.12 13.53
N TYR A 360 19.17 -3.78 13.77
CA TYR A 360 20.32 -4.51 13.23
C TYR A 360 20.30 -5.99 13.64
N THR A 361 20.00 -6.27 14.91
CA THR A 361 19.86 -7.65 15.40
C THR A 361 18.73 -8.40 14.71
N VAL A 362 17.59 -7.74 14.48
CA VAL A 362 16.47 -8.30 13.70
C VAL A 362 16.91 -8.63 12.27
N LEU A 363 17.55 -7.68 11.57
CA LEU A 363 18.01 -7.89 10.19
C LEU A 363 19.02 -9.03 10.10
N THR A 364 19.94 -9.15 11.07
CA THR A 364 20.94 -10.22 11.09
C THR A 364 20.28 -11.61 11.16
N ARG A 365 19.19 -11.75 11.91
CA ARG A 365 18.44 -13.01 12.00
C ARG A 365 17.61 -13.28 10.74
N LEU A 366 16.99 -12.24 10.17
CA LEU A 366 16.18 -12.38 8.97
C LEU A 366 17.04 -12.54 7.70
N SER A 367 18.29 -12.12 7.71
CA SER A 367 19.17 -12.17 6.52
C SER A 367 19.38 -13.58 5.96
N GLU A 368 19.33 -14.62 6.80
CA GLU A 368 19.40 -16.03 6.37
C GLU A 368 18.14 -16.45 5.62
N VAL A 369 16.97 -16.06 6.12
CA VAL A 369 15.66 -16.38 5.52
C VAL A 369 15.51 -15.68 4.17
N TYR A 370 15.72 -14.37 4.14
CA TYR A 370 15.66 -13.57 2.90
C TYR A 370 16.78 -13.92 1.91
N GLY A 371 17.97 -14.26 2.43
CA GLY A 371 19.10 -14.74 1.64
C GLY A 371 18.78 -16.04 0.90
N THR A 372 18.13 -16.97 1.57
CA THR A 372 17.67 -18.24 0.98
C THR A 372 16.57 -18.00 -0.05
N PHE A 373 15.61 -17.12 0.26
CA PHE A 373 14.51 -16.78 -0.64
C PHE A 373 14.97 -16.13 -1.95
N HIS A 374 15.83 -15.11 -1.85
CA HIS A 374 16.37 -14.40 -3.01
C HIS A 374 17.59 -15.07 -3.65
N LYS A 375 18.15 -16.11 -3.01
CA LYS A 375 19.41 -16.76 -3.40
C LYS A 375 20.59 -15.76 -3.45
N VAL A 376 20.71 -14.95 -2.39
CA VAL A 376 21.75 -13.92 -2.21
C VAL A 376 22.37 -14.03 -0.82
N GLN A 377 23.49 -13.38 -0.59
CA GLN A 377 24.11 -13.29 0.72
C GLN A 377 24.32 -11.82 1.09
N TYR A 378 23.87 -11.44 2.29
CA TYR A 378 24.02 -10.08 2.82
C TYR A 378 25.35 -9.96 3.59
N THR A 379 26.14 -8.92 3.28
CA THR A 379 27.32 -8.59 4.08
C THR A 379 26.91 -7.85 5.36
N GLU A 380 27.77 -7.89 6.37
CA GLU A 380 27.51 -7.15 7.62
C GLU A 380 27.38 -5.64 7.38
N GLU A 381 28.24 -5.10 6.49
CA GLU A 381 28.20 -3.70 6.08
C GLU A 381 26.88 -3.34 5.40
N ALA A 382 26.32 -4.25 4.59
CA ALA A 382 25.02 -4.04 3.96
C ALA A 382 23.89 -3.97 4.99
N LEU A 383 23.86 -4.87 5.98
CA LEU A 383 22.85 -4.85 7.04
C LEU A 383 22.96 -3.57 7.90
N ARG A 384 24.17 -3.13 8.24
CA ARG A 384 24.38 -1.85 8.92
C ARG A 384 23.95 -0.67 8.07
N ALA A 385 24.19 -0.74 6.75
CA ALA A 385 23.75 0.27 5.81
C ALA A 385 22.23 0.33 5.69
N CYS A 386 21.51 -0.82 5.70
CA CYS A 386 20.03 -0.84 5.77
C CYS A 386 19.51 0.01 6.92
N VAL A 387 20.03 -0.19 8.13
CA VAL A 387 19.61 0.57 9.31
C VAL A 387 19.97 2.05 9.18
N LYS A 388 21.26 2.34 8.91
CA LYS A 388 21.78 3.71 8.87
C LYS A 388 21.14 4.57 7.78
N LEU A 389 20.98 4.01 6.57
CA LEU A 389 20.46 4.77 5.44
C LEU A 389 18.94 4.94 5.52
N THR A 390 18.20 3.91 5.96
CA THR A 390 16.74 4.06 6.13
C THR A 390 16.39 4.98 7.31
N ASP A 391 17.19 4.99 8.38
CA ASP A 391 17.00 5.97 9.47
C ASP A 391 17.16 7.41 8.97
N ARG A 392 18.18 7.62 8.14
CA ARG A 392 18.51 8.96 7.63
C ARG A 392 17.57 9.44 6.52
N TYR A 393 17.16 8.54 5.61
CA TYR A 393 16.50 8.93 4.36
C TYR A 393 15.01 8.58 4.28
N ILE A 394 14.51 7.66 5.13
CA ILE A 394 13.09 7.28 5.20
C ILE A 394 12.55 7.69 6.57
N THR A 395 11.95 8.88 6.64
CA THR A 395 11.48 9.48 7.90
C THR A 395 9.98 9.29 8.16
N ASP A 396 9.23 8.88 7.15
CA ASP A 396 7.77 8.67 7.19
C ASP A 396 7.38 7.27 7.66
N ARG A 397 8.35 6.37 7.87
CA ARG A 397 8.16 5.00 8.32
C ARG A 397 9.01 4.70 9.56
N PHE A 398 8.61 3.66 10.30
CA PHE A 398 9.24 3.27 11.56
C PHE A 398 10.06 1.99 11.43
N PHE A 399 11.01 1.81 12.33
CA PHE A 399 11.72 0.56 12.50
C PHE A 399 10.84 -0.51 13.18
N PRO A 400 11.03 -1.81 12.85
CA PRO A 400 12.05 -2.37 11.94
C PRO A 400 11.64 -2.39 10.45
N ASP A 401 10.37 -2.15 10.12
CA ASP A 401 9.75 -2.36 8.82
C ASP A 401 10.53 -1.71 7.65
N LYS A 402 10.83 -0.41 7.75
CA LYS A 402 11.59 0.31 6.72
C LYS A 402 12.95 -0.28 6.40
N ALA A 403 13.60 -0.91 7.37
CA ALA A 403 14.92 -1.52 7.19
C ALA A 403 14.79 -2.94 6.60
N ILE A 404 13.75 -3.67 6.97
CA ILE A 404 13.39 -4.97 6.39
C ILE A 404 13.03 -4.79 4.92
N ASP A 405 12.18 -3.80 4.59
CA ASP A 405 11.81 -3.48 3.20
C ASP A 405 13.06 -3.18 2.34
N ALA A 406 13.99 -2.39 2.87
CA ALA A 406 15.23 -2.07 2.14
C ALA A 406 16.10 -3.31 1.92
N MET A 407 16.15 -4.23 2.88
CA MET A 407 16.87 -5.49 2.77
C MET A 407 16.22 -6.40 1.72
N ASP A 408 14.89 -6.54 1.76
CA ASP A 408 14.11 -7.36 0.84
C ASP A 408 14.21 -6.84 -0.61
N GLU A 409 14.01 -5.54 -0.81
CA GLU A 409 14.13 -4.91 -2.13
C GLU A 409 15.56 -5.02 -2.70
N ALA A 410 16.58 -4.96 -1.84
CA ALA A 410 17.96 -5.16 -2.26
C ALA A 410 18.23 -6.60 -2.71
N GLY A 411 17.66 -7.58 -2.02
CA GLY A 411 17.70 -9.00 -2.43
C GLY A 411 17.10 -9.20 -3.81
N ALA A 412 15.87 -8.70 -4.00
CA ALA A 412 15.17 -8.77 -5.26
C ALA A 412 15.92 -8.06 -6.40
N TYR A 413 16.43 -6.85 -6.16
CA TYR A 413 17.20 -6.08 -7.12
C TYR A 413 18.49 -6.81 -7.55
N LYS A 414 19.26 -7.31 -6.59
CA LYS A 414 20.51 -8.02 -6.85
C LYS A 414 20.28 -9.28 -7.68
N ARG A 415 19.25 -10.05 -7.35
CA ARG A 415 18.88 -11.25 -8.10
C ARG A 415 18.48 -10.94 -9.53
N GLN A 416 17.74 -9.85 -9.76
CA GLN A 416 17.31 -9.43 -11.09
C GLN A 416 18.49 -8.96 -11.97
N THR A 417 19.52 -8.34 -11.36
CA THR A 417 20.67 -7.78 -12.10
C THR A 417 21.79 -8.79 -12.33
N THR A 418 21.78 -9.93 -11.62
CA THR A 418 22.79 -10.97 -11.77
C THR A 418 22.38 -11.95 -12.86
N THR A 419 23.20 -12.04 -13.91
CA THR A 419 22.96 -12.91 -15.09
C THR A 419 23.37 -14.36 -14.87
N GLU A 420 24.19 -14.65 -13.87
CA GLU A 420 24.67 -16.00 -13.56
C GLU A 420 23.63 -16.73 -12.69
N ILE A 421 23.08 -17.84 -13.21
CA ILE A 421 21.96 -18.58 -12.60
C ILE A 421 22.39 -19.33 -11.33
N ASP A 422 23.65 -19.79 -11.24
CA ASP A 422 24.15 -20.63 -10.15
C ASP A 422 25.01 -19.88 -9.10
N SER A 423 25.19 -18.56 -9.25
CA SER A 423 25.93 -17.77 -8.25
C SER A 423 25.01 -17.25 -7.13
N THR A 424 25.52 -17.24 -5.91
CA THR A 424 24.90 -16.52 -4.77
C THR A 424 25.58 -15.13 -4.67
N PRO A 425 25.01 -14.09 -5.31
CA PRO A 425 25.65 -12.78 -5.33
C PRO A 425 25.64 -12.14 -3.93
N LEU A 426 26.74 -11.44 -3.62
CA LEU A 426 26.88 -10.67 -2.39
C LEU A 426 26.19 -9.31 -2.52
N ILE A 427 25.40 -8.96 -1.51
CA ILE A 427 24.81 -7.63 -1.36
C ILE A 427 25.74 -6.78 -0.51
N THR A 428 26.11 -5.62 -1.05
CA THR A 428 27.05 -4.68 -0.46
C THR A 428 26.35 -3.38 -0.02
N GLU A 429 27.05 -2.52 0.73
CA GLU A 429 26.56 -1.20 1.10
C GLU A 429 26.09 -0.37 -0.12
N SER A 430 26.79 -0.50 -1.27
CA SER A 430 26.43 0.22 -2.49
C SER A 430 25.09 -0.23 -3.09
N ASP A 431 24.76 -1.52 -2.98
CA ASP A 431 23.47 -2.05 -3.42
C ASP A 431 22.33 -1.51 -2.55
N ILE A 432 22.54 -1.48 -1.23
CA ILE A 432 21.57 -0.87 -0.29
C ILE A 432 21.41 0.63 -0.54
N ALA A 433 22.51 1.35 -0.76
CA ALA A 433 22.45 2.78 -1.06
C ALA A 433 21.67 3.06 -2.36
N PHE A 434 21.79 2.20 -3.36
CA PHE A 434 20.99 2.29 -4.59
C PHE A 434 19.50 2.09 -4.32
N VAL A 435 19.15 1.05 -3.57
CA VAL A 435 17.75 0.74 -3.24
C VAL A 435 17.12 1.84 -2.38
N VAL A 436 17.79 2.27 -1.31
CA VAL A 436 17.31 3.37 -0.46
C VAL A 436 17.18 4.67 -1.26
N SER A 437 18.04 4.90 -2.26
CA SER A 437 17.89 6.03 -3.18
C SER A 437 16.60 5.97 -3.99
N ARG A 438 16.21 4.78 -4.45
CA ARG A 438 14.94 4.59 -5.17
C ARG A 438 13.72 4.74 -4.26
N MET A 439 13.78 4.16 -3.07
CA MET A 439 12.69 4.24 -2.08
C MET A 439 12.43 5.67 -1.61
N SER A 440 13.51 6.43 -1.34
CA SER A 440 13.42 7.80 -0.79
C SER A 440 13.35 8.90 -1.84
N GLY A 441 13.67 8.59 -3.11
CA GLY A 441 13.83 9.59 -4.18
C GLY A 441 15.07 10.47 -4.03
N VAL A 442 15.99 10.17 -3.10
CA VAL A 442 17.22 10.93 -2.83
C VAL A 442 18.41 10.22 -3.44
N PRO A 443 19.31 10.89 -4.19
CA PRO A 443 20.48 10.25 -4.80
C PRO A 443 21.55 9.89 -3.75
N VAL A 444 21.29 8.86 -2.95
CA VAL A 444 22.12 8.43 -1.80
C VAL A 444 23.57 8.07 -2.24
N GLN A 445 23.74 7.50 -3.43
CA GLN A 445 25.06 7.14 -3.96
C GLN A 445 25.97 8.36 -4.20
N ARG A 446 25.40 9.50 -4.60
CA ARG A 446 26.15 10.75 -4.77
C ARG A 446 26.55 11.38 -3.44
N VAL A 447 25.80 11.08 -2.39
CA VAL A 447 25.98 11.68 -1.07
C VAL A 447 27.13 11.04 -0.27
N ALA A 448 27.43 9.75 -0.46
CA ALA A 448 28.39 9.03 0.38
C ALA A 448 29.88 9.21 -0.03
N GLN A 449 30.20 9.25 -1.32
CA GLN A 449 31.59 9.30 -1.79
C GLN A 449 32.04 10.66 -2.36
N ALA A 450 31.11 11.43 -2.91
CA ALA A 450 31.39 12.73 -3.54
C ALA A 450 31.10 13.93 -2.61
N GLU A 451 30.52 13.71 -1.43
CA GLU A 451 30.01 14.79 -0.57
C GLU A 451 31.08 15.83 -0.22
N THR A 452 32.27 15.39 0.12
CA THR A 452 33.39 16.30 0.48
C THR A 452 33.93 17.06 -0.72
N GLN A 453 34.00 16.42 -1.88
CA GLN A 453 34.54 17.03 -3.09
C GLN A 453 33.50 17.92 -3.79
N GLN A 454 32.25 17.49 -3.84
CA GLN A 454 31.13 18.32 -4.34
C GLN A 454 30.90 19.55 -3.46
N LEU A 455 30.94 19.39 -2.13
CA LEU A 455 30.82 20.54 -1.21
C LEU A 455 31.96 21.55 -1.38
N ARG A 456 33.18 21.10 -1.74
CA ARG A 456 34.27 22.01 -2.06
C ARG A 456 34.05 22.78 -3.37
N GLN A 457 33.49 22.12 -4.38
CA GLN A 457 33.29 22.69 -5.71
C GLN A 457 31.96 23.45 -5.83
N MET A 458 31.01 23.26 -4.89
CA MET A 458 29.66 23.82 -4.91
C MET A 458 29.66 25.33 -5.13
N ALA A 459 30.56 26.09 -4.48
CA ALA A 459 30.62 27.53 -4.65
C ALA A 459 30.92 27.91 -6.11
N ALA A 460 31.92 27.25 -6.72
CA ALA A 460 32.31 27.51 -8.10
C ALA A 460 31.18 27.16 -9.11
N VAL A 461 30.51 26.02 -8.89
CA VAL A 461 29.39 25.59 -9.74
C VAL A 461 28.21 26.56 -9.64
N LEU A 462 27.85 27.00 -8.44
CA LEU A 462 26.77 27.96 -8.23
C LEU A 462 27.11 29.35 -8.82
N GLN A 463 28.37 29.80 -8.69
CA GLN A 463 28.84 31.08 -9.27
C GLN A 463 28.79 31.10 -10.80
N GLN A 464 29.02 29.96 -11.45
CA GLN A 464 28.86 29.85 -12.91
C GLN A 464 27.40 29.98 -13.37
N ARG A 465 26.45 29.54 -12.55
CA ARG A 465 25.02 29.54 -12.87
C ARG A 465 24.29 30.82 -12.43
N VAL A 466 24.71 31.40 -11.32
CA VAL A 466 24.09 32.59 -10.70
C VAL A 466 25.11 33.73 -10.67
N ILE A 467 25.07 34.57 -11.68
CA ILE A 467 26.04 35.63 -11.87
C ILE A 467 25.72 36.81 -10.93
N GLY A 468 26.76 37.38 -10.33
CA GLY A 468 26.67 38.63 -9.55
C GLY A 468 26.18 38.44 -8.10
N GLN A 469 26.08 37.20 -7.59
CA GLN A 469 25.66 36.90 -6.22
C GLN A 469 26.74 36.17 -5.38
N ASP A 470 28.01 36.43 -5.64
CA ASP A 470 29.13 35.68 -5.06
C ASP A 470 29.17 35.69 -3.51
N LYS A 471 28.83 36.83 -2.89
CA LYS A 471 28.78 36.96 -1.43
C LYS A 471 27.70 36.06 -0.82
N ALA A 472 26.50 36.05 -1.43
CA ALA A 472 25.37 35.24 -0.97
C ALA A 472 25.69 33.75 -1.14
N ILE A 473 26.21 33.34 -2.30
CA ILE A 473 26.62 31.96 -2.60
C ILE A 473 27.64 31.48 -1.59
N ASN A 474 28.73 32.24 -1.38
CA ASN A 474 29.79 31.86 -0.43
C ASN A 474 29.29 31.73 1.00
N THR A 475 28.35 32.59 1.42
CA THR A 475 27.76 32.53 2.77
C THR A 475 26.90 31.27 2.92
N ILE A 476 26.05 30.97 1.95
CA ILE A 476 25.19 29.78 1.94
C ILE A 476 26.03 28.51 1.93
N VAL A 477 27.01 28.42 1.02
CA VAL A 477 27.88 27.24 0.89
C VAL A 477 28.68 26.98 2.16
N LYS A 478 29.27 28.01 2.77
CA LYS A 478 29.99 27.88 4.06
C LYS A 478 29.08 27.38 5.17
N ALA A 479 27.84 27.84 5.26
CA ALA A 479 26.88 27.38 6.26
C ALA A 479 26.51 25.91 6.04
N ILE A 480 26.26 25.51 4.81
CA ILE A 480 25.99 24.12 4.44
C ILE A 480 27.19 23.22 4.72
N GLN A 481 28.40 23.64 4.38
CA GLN A 481 29.63 22.90 4.68
C GLN A 481 29.78 22.65 6.19
N ARG A 482 29.58 23.67 7.03
CA ARG A 482 29.61 23.51 8.51
C ARG A 482 28.55 22.53 8.99
N SER A 483 27.35 22.62 8.45
CA SER A 483 26.25 21.72 8.78
C SER A 483 26.61 20.25 8.46
N ARG A 484 27.20 19.99 7.30
CA ARG A 484 27.58 18.64 6.86
C ARG A 484 28.80 18.08 7.60
N MET A 485 29.68 18.92 8.10
CA MET A 485 30.82 18.52 8.97
C MET A 485 30.39 18.14 10.40
N GLY A 486 29.11 18.11 10.71
CA GLY A 486 28.60 17.76 12.03
C GLY A 486 28.74 18.86 13.08
N LEU A 487 29.06 20.10 12.69
CA LEU A 487 29.22 21.26 13.59
C LEU A 487 27.90 21.96 13.90
N ARG A 488 26.78 21.32 13.60
CA ARG A 488 25.43 21.83 13.90
C ARG A 488 24.70 20.92 14.89
N ASP A 489 23.64 21.42 15.49
CA ASP A 489 22.67 20.59 16.20
C ASP A 489 21.96 19.65 15.19
N PRO A 490 22.04 18.31 15.36
CA PRO A 490 21.47 17.35 14.42
C PRO A 490 19.94 17.45 14.31
N LYS A 491 19.28 18.10 15.26
CA LYS A 491 17.83 18.29 15.27
C LYS A 491 17.38 19.41 14.34
N LYS A 492 18.22 20.43 14.09
CA LYS A 492 17.83 21.62 13.33
C LYS A 492 17.89 21.41 11.80
N PRO A 493 17.23 22.22 10.96
CA PRO A 493 17.34 22.20 9.49
C PRO A 493 18.79 22.33 9.01
N ILE A 494 19.12 21.85 7.79
CA ILE A 494 20.48 21.94 7.22
C ILE A 494 21.00 23.38 7.23
N GLY A 495 20.14 24.35 6.93
CA GLY A 495 20.42 25.78 6.99
C GLY A 495 19.14 26.58 6.90
N THR A 496 19.15 27.75 7.51
CA THR A 496 18.07 28.74 7.38
C THR A 496 18.67 30.03 6.86
N PHE A 497 18.15 30.53 5.75
CA PHE A 497 18.68 31.70 5.05
C PHE A 497 17.60 32.73 4.80
N PHE A 498 17.98 34.00 5.00
CA PHE A 498 17.13 35.13 4.72
C PHE A 498 17.74 35.93 3.57
N LEU A 499 17.08 35.92 2.40
CA LEU A 499 17.55 36.60 1.19
C LEU A 499 16.84 37.93 1.03
N LEU A 500 17.58 39.02 1.26
CA LEU A 500 17.10 40.39 1.11
C LEU A 500 17.56 40.97 -0.23
N GLY A 501 16.68 41.69 -0.91
CA GLY A 501 17.02 42.40 -2.15
C GLY A 501 15.82 42.70 -3.04
N PRO A 502 15.95 43.57 -4.04
CA PRO A 502 14.87 43.91 -4.95
C PRO A 502 14.35 42.72 -5.75
N THR A 503 13.18 42.90 -6.37
CA THR A 503 12.61 41.91 -7.26
C THR A 503 13.52 41.74 -8.49
N GLY A 504 13.66 40.51 -9.02
CA GLY A 504 14.42 40.24 -10.23
C GLY A 504 15.93 39.99 -10.04
N VAL A 505 16.49 40.12 -8.84
CA VAL A 505 17.93 39.88 -8.58
C VAL A 505 18.34 38.41 -8.52
N GLY A 506 17.42 37.49 -8.78
CA GLY A 506 17.73 36.04 -8.84
C GLY A 506 17.58 35.24 -7.53
N LYS A 507 16.85 35.77 -6.52
CA LYS A 507 16.65 35.04 -5.22
C LYS A 507 16.05 33.64 -5.41
N THR A 508 14.97 33.52 -6.18
CA THR A 508 14.31 32.24 -6.47
C THR A 508 15.16 31.36 -7.38
N HIS A 509 15.90 31.95 -8.33
CA HIS A 509 16.82 31.22 -9.19
C HIS A 509 17.98 30.61 -8.40
N LEU A 510 18.54 31.34 -7.45
CA LEU A 510 19.56 30.81 -6.52
C LEU A 510 19.03 29.62 -5.74
N ALA A 511 17.80 29.67 -5.23
CA ALA A 511 17.18 28.55 -4.53
C ALA A 511 17.03 27.32 -5.44
N GLN A 512 16.63 27.51 -6.71
CA GLN A 512 16.53 26.42 -7.69
C GLN A 512 17.90 25.78 -8.02
N CYS A 513 18.93 26.59 -8.26
CA CYS A 513 20.27 26.11 -8.50
C CYS A 513 20.84 25.36 -7.29
N LEU A 514 20.55 25.85 -6.08
CA LEU A 514 20.94 25.20 -4.84
C LEU A 514 20.22 23.86 -4.65
N ALA A 515 18.92 23.76 -5.00
CA ALA A 515 18.16 22.49 -4.94
C ALA A 515 18.76 21.44 -5.88
N GLU A 516 19.10 21.83 -7.10
CA GLU A 516 19.73 20.97 -8.09
C GLU A 516 21.09 20.45 -7.62
N GLU A 517 21.92 21.32 -7.04
CA GLU A 517 23.25 20.97 -6.57
C GLU A 517 23.22 20.08 -5.30
N MET A 518 22.30 20.40 -4.35
CA MET A 518 22.18 19.69 -3.08
C MET A 518 21.46 18.36 -3.18
N PHE A 519 20.38 18.31 -3.98
CA PHE A 519 19.46 17.18 -4.02
C PHE A 519 19.39 16.50 -5.39
N GLY A 520 20.17 16.98 -6.36
CA GLY A 520 20.25 16.40 -7.71
C GLY A 520 19.01 16.62 -8.56
N ASN A 521 18.03 17.39 -8.07
CA ASN A 521 16.78 17.68 -8.77
C ASN A 521 16.38 19.14 -8.56
N ARG A 522 16.13 19.85 -9.64
CA ARG A 522 15.68 21.24 -9.63
C ARG A 522 14.29 21.40 -8.99
N ASP A 523 13.46 20.35 -9.08
CA ASP A 523 12.11 20.31 -8.50
C ASP A 523 12.08 19.91 -7.02
N ALA A 524 13.25 19.70 -6.39
CA ALA A 524 13.38 19.50 -4.95
C ALA A 524 13.21 20.82 -4.18
N ILE A 525 12.18 21.61 -4.56
CA ILE A 525 11.81 22.86 -3.93
C ILE A 525 10.31 22.85 -3.62
N ILE A 526 9.99 23.31 -2.41
CA ILE A 526 8.61 23.53 -1.96
C ILE A 526 8.46 25.04 -1.78
N ARG A 527 7.66 25.66 -2.63
CA ARG A 527 7.47 27.12 -2.63
C ARG A 527 6.13 27.49 -2.03
N PHE A 528 6.15 28.43 -1.10
CA PHE A 528 4.99 29.10 -0.54
C PHE A 528 5.09 30.59 -0.82
N ASP A 529 4.12 31.14 -1.52
CA ASP A 529 3.96 32.57 -1.72
C ASP A 529 3.21 33.14 -0.51
N MET A 530 3.88 33.97 0.27
CA MET A 530 3.32 34.50 1.52
C MET A 530 2.22 35.54 1.30
N SER A 531 2.05 36.02 0.07
CA SER A 531 0.91 36.87 -0.29
C SER A 531 -0.43 36.12 -0.22
N GLU A 532 -0.41 34.77 -0.26
CA GLU A 532 -1.61 33.95 -0.04
C GLU A 532 -1.94 33.75 1.45
N TYR A 533 -1.02 34.11 2.37
CA TYR A 533 -1.10 33.84 3.80
C TYR A 533 -1.12 35.11 4.65
N ILE A 534 -1.82 36.14 4.17
CA ILE A 534 -1.97 37.45 4.83
C ILE A 534 -2.94 37.35 6.00
N GLU A 535 -3.98 36.53 5.90
CA GLU A 535 -5.04 36.43 6.88
C GLU A 535 -4.80 35.29 7.89
N LYS A 536 -5.25 35.48 9.13
CA LYS A 536 -5.05 34.51 10.22
C LYS A 536 -5.59 33.11 9.88
N HIS A 537 -6.72 33.03 9.20
CA HIS A 537 -7.31 31.73 8.84
C HIS A 537 -6.48 30.97 7.79
N THR A 538 -5.76 31.67 6.91
CA THR A 538 -4.90 31.05 5.90
C THR A 538 -3.64 30.42 6.51
N VAL A 539 -3.15 30.93 7.65
CA VAL A 539 -2.05 30.30 8.40
C VAL A 539 -2.42 28.89 8.85
N SER A 540 -3.69 28.67 9.20
CA SER A 540 -4.19 27.33 9.58
C SER A 540 -4.07 26.32 8.46
N LEU A 541 -4.06 26.75 7.18
CA LEU A 541 -3.86 25.85 6.03
C LEU A 541 -2.42 25.30 5.95
N LEU A 542 -1.43 25.99 6.54
CA LEU A 542 -0.04 25.52 6.55
C LEU A 542 0.16 24.34 7.53
N VAL A 543 -0.52 24.39 8.68
CA VAL A 543 -0.32 23.42 9.78
C VAL A 543 -1.52 22.46 9.91
N GLY A 544 -2.63 22.74 9.23
CA GLY A 544 -3.89 22.01 9.31
C GLY A 544 -5.01 22.78 10.00
N ALA A 545 -6.27 22.50 9.65
CA ALA A 545 -7.44 23.13 10.24
C ALA A 545 -7.75 22.56 11.64
N PRO A 546 -8.30 23.37 12.57
CA PRO A 546 -8.74 22.87 13.86
C PRO A 546 -9.91 21.89 13.73
N PRO A 547 -10.11 20.99 14.73
CA PRO A 547 -11.28 20.12 14.79
C PRO A 547 -12.58 20.93 14.66
N GLY A 548 -13.49 20.49 13.77
CA GLY A 548 -14.78 21.13 13.55
C GLY A 548 -14.89 22.06 12.34
N TYR A 549 -13.82 22.30 11.59
CA TYR A 549 -13.86 23.01 10.30
C TYR A 549 -13.91 22.03 9.12
N VAL A 550 -14.56 22.49 7.99
CA VAL A 550 -14.75 21.72 6.73
C VAL A 550 -13.40 21.43 6.13
N ALA A 551 -12.48 20.92 6.34
CA ALA A 551 -11.15 20.52 5.86
C ALA A 551 -10.24 20.03 6.98
N HIS A 552 -10.83 19.56 8.08
CA HIS A 552 -10.05 19.00 9.20
C HIS A 552 -9.35 17.68 8.82
N GLU A 553 -9.88 16.97 7.83
CA GLU A 553 -9.27 15.71 7.33
C GLU A 553 -8.07 15.97 6.42
N ASP A 554 -7.93 17.17 5.85
CA ASP A 554 -6.77 17.55 5.06
C ASP A 554 -5.64 18.00 5.99
N GLY A 555 -4.48 17.34 5.89
CA GLY A 555 -3.25 17.75 6.59
C GLY A 555 -2.81 19.16 6.21
N GLY A 556 -1.92 19.77 6.99
CA GLY A 556 -1.39 21.11 6.66
C GLY A 556 -0.57 21.09 5.37
N LYS A 557 -0.74 22.08 4.50
CA LYS A 557 -0.02 22.17 3.22
C LYS A 557 1.49 22.10 3.38
N LEU A 558 2.05 22.75 4.41
CA LEU A 558 3.48 22.76 4.70
C LEU A 558 3.93 21.37 5.20
N THR A 559 3.21 20.83 6.18
CA THR A 559 3.55 19.54 6.78
C THR A 559 3.44 18.40 5.79
N GLU A 560 2.38 18.36 4.97
CA GLU A 560 2.20 17.37 3.90
C GLU A 560 3.28 17.49 2.81
N ALA A 561 3.59 18.70 2.37
CA ALA A 561 4.60 18.91 1.33
C ALA A 561 5.99 18.44 1.77
N VAL A 562 6.39 18.76 3.02
CA VAL A 562 7.69 18.33 3.57
C VAL A 562 7.68 16.81 3.86
N ARG A 563 6.58 16.24 4.34
CA ARG A 563 6.46 14.79 4.52
C ARG A 563 6.67 14.02 3.21
N ARG A 564 6.12 14.55 2.09
CA ARG A 564 6.29 13.96 0.75
C ARG A 564 7.69 14.19 0.16
N LYS A 565 8.33 15.32 0.49
CA LYS A 565 9.65 15.70 0.00
C LYS A 565 10.55 16.13 1.17
N PRO A 566 11.04 15.19 2.00
CA PRO A 566 11.84 15.52 3.20
C PRO A 566 13.22 16.10 2.86
N TYR A 567 13.71 15.85 1.65
CA TYR A 567 14.96 16.42 1.12
C TYR A 567 14.63 17.50 0.10
N SER A 568 14.36 18.71 0.59
CA SER A 568 13.94 19.82 -0.27
C SER A 568 14.38 21.17 0.30
N ILE A 569 14.32 22.18 -0.56
CA ILE A 569 14.37 23.58 -0.15
C ILE A 569 12.94 24.03 0.10
N VAL A 570 12.65 24.52 1.29
CA VAL A 570 11.39 25.16 1.61
C VAL A 570 11.58 26.67 1.44
N LEU A 571 10.98 27.21 0.40
CA LEU A 571 11.07 28.62 0.03
C LEU A 571 9.79 29.36 0.44
N PHE A 572 9.92 30.29 1.39
CA PHE A 572 8.89 31.25 1.76
C PHE A 572 9.16 32.57 1.03
N ASP A 573 8.39 32.82 -0.02
CA ASP A 573 8.58 33.98 -0.90
C ASP A 573 7.77 35.16 -0.37
N GLU A 574 8.36 36.36 -0.35
CA GLU A 574 7.78 37.63 0.15
C GLU A 574 7.27 37.55 1.60
N ILE A 575 8.13 37.06 2.50
CA ILE A 575 7.80 36.77 3.91
C ILE A 575 7.23 38.01 4.67
N GLU A 576 7.54 39.23 4.22
CA GLU A 576 7.00 40.48 4.77
C GLU A 576 5.49 40.63 4.62
N LYS A 577 4.88 39.89 3.69
CA LYS A 577 3.42 39.90 3.48
C LYS A 577 2.67 38.91 4.39
N ALA A 578 3.40 38.03 5.03
CA ALA A 578 2.84 36.96 5.86
C ALA A 578 2.17 37.49 7.13
N HIS A 579 1.11 36.82 7.57
CA HIS A 579 0.53 37.08 8.88
C HIS A 579 1.57 36.80 10.00
N PRO A 580 1.63 37.61 11.08
CA PRO A 580 2.60 37.42 12.17
C PRO A 580 2.63 36.03 12.79
N ASP A 581 1.51 35.32 12.84
CA ASP A 581 1.44 33.96 13.40
C ASP A 581 2.31 32.94 12.63
N ILE A 582 2.67 33.22 11.35
CA ILE A 582 3.57 32.36 10.57
C ILE A 582 4.98 32.33 11.19
N PHE A 583 5.45 33.45 11.73
CA PHE A 583 6.76 33.49 12.38
C PHE A 583 6.84 32.56 13.59
N ASN A 584 5.74 32.35 14.31
CA ASN A 584 5.68 31.39 15.43
C ASN A 584 5.86 29.94 14.93
N VAL A 585 5.25 29.61 13.78
CA VAL A 585 5.42 28.30 13.12
C VAL A 585 6.85 28.12 12.65
N LEU A 586 7.43 29.13 12.02
CA LEU A 586 8.81 29.12 11.56
C LEU A 586 9.82 29.01 12.72
N LEU A 587 9.59 29.69 13.83
CA LEU A 587 10.42 29.58 15.03
C LEU A 587 10.48 28.14 15.53
N GLN A 588 9.34 27.45 15.62
CA GLN A 588 9.32 26.05 16.02
C GLN A 588 10.14 25.17 15.07
N VAL A 589 9.99 25.36 13.75
CA VAL A 589 10.76 24.63 12.74
C VAL A 589 12.26 24.92 12.85
N MET A 590 12.66 26.17 13.05
CA MET A 590 14.07 26.58 13.13
C MET A 590 14.76 26.10 14.41
N ASP A 591 14.04 26.05 15.52
CA ASP A 591 14.60 25.69 16.83
C ASP A 591 14.55 24.18 17.10
N GLU A 592 13.40 23.55 16.86
CA GLU A 592 13.20 22.13 17.12
C GLU A 592 13.44 21.24 15.89
N GLY A 593 13.51 21.81 14.68
CA GLY A 593 13.61 21.08 13.41
C GLY A 593 12.43 20.18 13.10
N ARG A 594 11.30 20.39 13.76
CA ARG A 594 10.08 19.60 13.58
C ARG A 594 8.85 20.50 13.74
N LEU A 595 7.78 20.08 13.10
CA LEU A 595 6.48 20.73 13.22
C LEU A 595 5.42 19.67 13.45
N THR A 596 4.59 19.86 14.48
CA THR A 596 3.46 18.96 14.75
C THR A 596 2.23 19.54 14.05
N ASP A 597 1.62 18.77 13.18
CA ASP A 597 0.35 19.15 12.58
C ASP A 597 -0.80 19.06 13.59
N ARG A 598 -1.97 19.55 13.23
CA ARG A 598 -3.14 19.50 14.11
C ARG A 598 -3.78 18.12 14.23
N GLN A 599 -3.38 17.16 13.39
CA GLN A 599 -3.75 15.76 13.52
C GLN A 599 -2.83 15.01 14.51
N GLY A 600 -1.76 15.66 14.98
CA GLY A 600 -0.77 15.10 15.90
C GLY A 600 0.41 14.42 15.23
N HIS A 601 0.53 14.51 13.89
CA HIS A 601 1.70 13.98 13.20
C HIS A 601 2.88 14.93 13.35
N ILE A 602 4.04 14.36 13.65
CA ILE A 602 5.29 15.09 13.73
C ILE A 602 6.01 15.02 12.39
N VAL A 603 6.24 16.16 11.77
CA VAL A 603 6.98 16.27 10.51
C VAL A 603 8.38 16.82 10.78
N ASP A 604 9.39 16.13 10.27
CA ASP A 604 10.79 16.41 10.49
C ASP A 604 11.36 17.31 9.37
N PHE A 605 11.98 18.42 9.75
CA PHE A 605 12.61 19.39 8.85
C PHE A 605 14.14 19.33 8.87
N LYS A 606 14.75 18.38 9.59
CA LYS A 606 16.22 18.30 9.76
C LYS A 606 16.99 18.14 8.45
N ASN A 607 16.33 17.60 7.42
CA ASN A 607 16.91 17.38 6.10
C ASN A 607 16.53 18.48 5.09
N THR A 608 15.83 19.52 5.50
CA THR A 608 15.44 20.64 4.64
C THR A 608 16.41 21.81 4.76
N ILE A 609 16.41 22.64 3.73
CA ILE A 609 16.99 24.00 3.76
C ILE A 609 15.85 24.99 3.69
N ILE A 610 15.79 25.89 4.65
CA ILE A 610 14.75 26.93 4.71
C ILE A 610 15.30 28.20 4.10
N ILE A 611 14.59 28.75 3.12
CA ILE A 611 14.93 30.02 2.48
C ILE A 611 13.71 30.94 2.61
N MET A 612 13.92 32.12 3.18
CA MET A 612 12.94 33.19 3.21
C MET A 612 13.42 34.33 2.31
N THR A 613 12.55 34.86 1.45
CA THR A 613 12.88 36.03 0.63
C THR A 613 12.10 37.25 1.09
N SER A 614 12.70 38.41 0.98
CA SER A 614 12.02 39.70 1.26
C SER A 614 12.52 40.80 0.36
N ASN A 615 11.63 41.76 0.13
CA ASN A 615 11.91 42.99 -0.61
C ASN A 615 11.99 44.20 0.34
N VAL A 616 11.91 44.01 1.65
CA VAL A 616 11.98 45.07 2.67
C VAL A 616 13.34 45.77 2.61
N GLY A 617 13.36 47.08 2.77
CA GLY A 617 14.56 47.93 2.72
C GLY A 617 15.01 48.37 1.34
N THR A 618 14.47 47.80 0.24
CA THR A 618 14.87 48.17 -1.13
C THR A 618 14.32 49.51 -1.56
N ARG A 619 13.15 49.94 -1.05
CA ARG A 619 12.61 51.30 -1.28
C ARG A 619 13.50 52.37 -0.69
N GLN A 620 14.00 52.16 0.53
CA GLN A 620 14.92 53.11 1.17
C GLN A 620 16.26 53.20 0.43
N LEU A 621 16.79 52.04 -0.04
CA LEU A 621 18.02 52.02 -0.84
C LEU A 621 17.84 52.70 -2.23
N SER A 622 16.69 52.58 -2.88
CA SER A 622 16.41 53.25 -4.14
C SER A 622 16.16 54.74 -3.95
N GLU A 623 15.61 55.17 -2.81
CA GLU A 623 15.46 56.58 -2.46
C GLU A 623 16.81 57.24 -2.10
N PHE A 624 17.74 56.49 -1.48
CA PHE A 624 19.10 56.96 -1.21
C PHE A 624 20.03 56.89 -2.46
N GLY A 625 19.77 56.00 -3.39
CA GLY A 625 20.55 55.86 -4.64
C GLY A 625 20.16 56.83 -5.75
N GLY A 626 19.04 57.54 -5.65
CA GLY A 626 18.55 58.51 -6.62
C GLY A 626 19.09 59.95 -6.46
N GLY A 627 20.05 60.17 -5.56
CA GLY A 627 20.46 61.52 -5.15
C GLY A 627 21.90 61.93 -5.47
N ILE A 628 22.61 61.32 -6.43
CA ILE A 628 23.88 61.83 -6.92
C ILE A 628 23.78 61.94 -8.44
N GLY A 629 23.09 62.99 -8.87
CA GLY A 629 23.21 63.49 -10.22
C GLY A 629 24.56 64.19 -10.36
N PHE A 630 25.40 63.71 -11.25
CA PHE A 630 26.48 64.53 -11.79
C PHE A 630 25.88 65.39 -12.88
N ASP A 631 25.71 66.66 -12.59
CA ASP A 631 25.68 67.67 -13.62
C ASP A 631 27.11 67.87 -14.15
N ALA A 632 27.27 67.74 -15.48
CA ALA A 632 28.36 68.26 -16.21
C ALA A 632 27.87 68.69 -17.60
#